data_e456b0621a3adf1ecbd6c1c1146241be
#
_entry.id   e456b0621a3adf1ecbd6c1c1146241be
#
_cell.length_a   1.000
_cell.length_b   1.000
_cell.length_c   1.000
_cell.angle_alpha   90.00
_cell.angle_beta   90.00
_cell.angle_gamma   90.00
#
_symmetry.space_group_name_H-M   'P 1'
#
loop_
_entity.id
_entity.type
_entity.pdbx_description
1 polymer ?
#
loop_
_entity_poly.entity_id
_entity_poly.type
_entity_poly.pdbx_seq_one_letter_code
_entity_poly.pdbx_strand_id
1 'polypeptide(L)'
;MELYSQNYLRQLENVHNTTTKGFGNKIKKIKAFEACIEKWKPRSLLDYGCGKGAMLQQLRQKYPHLHCLGYDPAVNIYSQKPKQKFDVVFCNDVLEHVEPLYLDNVLQFIEHHSKKYVWLRIDTQPANKKLSDGRNAH
;
A
#
# COMPACT_ATOMS: atom_id res chain seq x y z
N MET A 1 -4.80 -11.55 13.06
CA MET A 1 -3.41 -11.33 12.66
C MET A 1 -3.12 -9.82 12.67
N GLU A 2 -2.22 -9.40 13.52
CA GLU A 2 -1.81 -8.00 13.61
C GLU A 2 -0.77 -7.69 12.52
N LEU A 3 -0.91 -6.54 11.88
CA LEU A 3 -0.04 -6.08 10.79
C LEU A 3 0.90 -4.95 11.21
N TYR A 4 0.70 -4.39 12.40
CA TYR A 4 1.44 -3.24 12.94
C TYR A 4 1.16 -3.09 14.43
N SER A 5 2.05 -2.40 15.17
CA SER A 5 1.77 -2.02 16.54
C SER A 5 0.80 -0.83 16.61
N GLN A 6 0.08 -0.71 17.71
CA GLN A 6 -0.83 0.43 17.92
C GLN A 6 -0.07 1.76 17.99
N ASN A 7 1.14 1.75 18.54
CA ASN A 7 1.97 2.94 18.59
C ASN A 7 2.40 3.41 17.19
N TYR A 8 2.82 2.48 16.34
CA TYR A 8 3.18 2.79 14.95
C TYR A 8 1.99 3.31 14.15
N LEU A 9 0.83 2.69 14.33
CA LEU A 9 -0.40 3.14 13.69
C LEU A 9 -0.74 4.59 14.04
N ARG A 10 -0.69 4.95 15.33
CA ARG A 10 -0.96 6.33 15.77
C ARG A 10 -0.01 7.33 15.14
N GLN A 11 1.26 6.98 15.00
CA GLN A 11 2.26 7.84 14.37
C GLN A 11 1.98 8.03 12.88
N LEU A 12 1.59 6.98 12.16
CA LEU A 12 1.20 7.05 10.76
C LEU A 12 -0.08 7.86 10.56
N GLU A 13 -1.10 7.65 11.40
CA GLU A 13 -2.32 8.44 11.39
C GLU A 13 -2.03 9.93 11.59
N ASN A 14 -1.14 10.26 12.51
CA ASN A 14 -0.72 11.64 12.75
C ASN A 14 -0.05 12.25 11.51
N VAL A 15 0.83 11.50 10.83
CA VAL A 15 1.45 11.97 9.57
C VAL A 15 0.39 12.24 8.51
N HIS A 16 -0.60 11.36 8.34
CA HIS A 16 -1.67 11.54 7.36
C HIS A 16 -2.62 12.68 7.70
N ASN A 17 -2.90 12.91 8.99
CA ASN A 17 -3.87 13.90 9.45
C ASN A 17 -3.29 15.32 9.58
N THR A 18 -1.97 15.44 9.86
CA THR A 18 -1.34 16.74 10.15
C THR A 18 -0.57 17.33 8.98
N THR A 19 -0.30 16.55 7.93
CA THR A 19 0.46 17.02 6.76
C THR A 19 -0.30 16.79 5.47
N THR A 20 -0.27 17.78 4.57
CA THR A 20 -0.71 17.63 3.18
C THR A 20 0.24 16.75 2.37
N LYS A 21 1.43 16.48 2.94
CA LYS A 21 2.50 15.67 2.33
C LYS A 21 2.56 14.25 2.89
N GLY A 22 1.45 13.69 3.36
CA GLY A 22 1.38 12.31 3.83
C GLY A 22 1.74 11.30 2.74
N PHE A 23 1.88 10.03 3.12
CA PHE A 23 2.16 8.94 2.18
C PHE A 23 1.01 8.75 1.18
N GLY A 24 1.34 8.35 -0.05
CA GLY A 24 0.35 8.04 -1.07
C GLY A 24 -0.37 9.24 -1.69
N ASN A 25 0.16 10.44 -1.52
CA ASN A 25 -0.40 11.66 -2.11
C ASN A 25 0.26 12.07 -3.43
N LYS A 26 1.27 11.33 -3.89
CA LYS A 26 1.98 11.58 -5.15
C LYS A 26 1.73 10.47 -6.15
N ILE A 27 1.49 10.86 -7.39
CA ILE A 27 1.44 9.94 -8.52
C ILE A 27 2.88 9.54 -8.86
N LYS A 28 3.16 8.25 -8.83
CA LYS A 28 4.46 7.70 -9.24
C LYS A 28 4.35 7.06 -10.61
N LYS A 29 5.46 7.10 -11.36
CA LYS A 29 5.54 6.37 -12.64
C LYS A 29 5.77 4.88 -12.32
N ILE A 30 4.86 4.04 -12.80
CA ILE A 30 4.89 2.59 -12.59
C ILE A 30 4.85 1.83 -13.93
N LYS A 31 5.66 2.27 -14.88
CA LYS A 31 5.68 1.68 -16.23
C LYS A 31 5.85 0.17 -16.24
N ALA A 32 6.71 -0.37 -15.38
CA ALA A 32 6.93 -1.81 -15.27
C ALA A 32 5.66 -2.53 -14.78
N PHE A 33 4.94 -1.95 -13.84
CA PHE A 33 3.66 -2.50 -13.37
C PHE A 33 2.58 -2.40 -14.44
N GLU A 34 2.51 -1.28 -15.15
CA GLU A 34 1.56 -1.11 -16.27
C GLU A 34 1.77 -2.17 -17.34
N ALA A 35 3.04 -2.48 -17.68
CA ALA A 35 3.34 -3.58 -18.60
C ALA A 35 2.85 -4.93 -18.08
N CYS A 36 2.94 -5.17 -16.77
CA CYS A 36 2.38 -6.37 -16.15
C CYS A 36 0.85 -6.41 -16.24
N ILE A 37 0.16 -5.30 -16.01
CA ILE A 37 -1.30 -5.22 -16.15
C ILE A 37 -1.71 -5.58 -17.59
N GLU A 38 -1.02 -5.04 -18.58
CA GLU A 38 -1.30 -5.31 -19.99
C GLU A 38 -1.07 -6.77 -20.36
N LYS A 39 -0.05 -7.40 -19.76
CA LYS A 39 0.26 -8.82 -19.97
C LYS A 39 -0.70 -9.74 -19.21
N TRP A 40 -0.96 -9.46 -17.95
CA TRP A 40 -1.75 -10.33 -17.07
C TRP A 40 -3.25 -10.16 -17.25
N LYS A 41 -3.69 -8.98 -17.66
CA LYS A 41 -5.12 -8.61 -17.81
C LYS A 41 -5.95 -8.95 -16.58
N PRO A 42 -5.54 -8.49 -15.38
CA PRO A 42 -6.27 -8.78 -14.15
C PRO A 42 -7.64 -8.11 -14.15
N ARG A 43 -8.59 -8.72 -13.46
CA ARG A 43 -9.93 -8.14 -13.26
C ARG A 43 -10.05 -7.36 -11.97
N SER A 44 -9.23 -7.70 -10.98
CA SER A 44 -9.26 -7.07 -9.66
C SER A 44 -7.86 -6.82 -9.12
N LEU A 45 -7.72 -5.73 -8.38
CA LEU A 45 -6.46 -5.30 -7.79
C LEU A 45 -6.68 -4.75 -6.39
N LEU A 46 -5.86 -5.18 -5.45
CA LEU A 46 -5.74 -4.57 -4.13
C LEU A 46 -4.45 -3.75 -4.07
N ASP A 47 -4.58 -2.46 -3.76
CA ASP A 47 -3.44 -1.59 -3.44
C ASP A 47 -3.21 -1.63 -1.92
N TYR A 48 -2.25 -2.44 -1.49
CA TYR A 48 -1.88 -2.57 -0.09
C TYR A 48 -0.95 -1.41 0.31
N GLY A 49 -1.34 -0.68 1.33
CA GLY A 49 -0.62 0.52 1.75
C GLY A 49 -0.86 1.70 0.82
N CYS A 50 -2.10 1.87 0.39
CA CYS A 50 -2.46 2.86 -0.64
C CYS A 50 -2.32 4.33 -0.19
N GLY A 51 -2.08 4.59 1.09
CA GLY A 51 -2.00 5.95 1.62
C GLY A 51 -3.27 6.73 1.31
N LYS A 52 -3.12 7.95 0.80
CA LYS A 52 -4.25 8.81 0.43
C LYS A 52 -4.92 8.43 -0.90
N GLY A 53 -4.42 7.40 -1.58
CA GLY A 53 -5.07 6.81 -2.75
C GLY A 53 -4.77 7.47 -4.09
N ALA A 54 -3.72 8.28 -4.21
CA ALA A 54 -3.38 8.93 -5.48
C ALA A 54 -3.09 7.90 -6.59
N MET A 55 -2.33 6.86 -6.28
CA MET A 55 -2.05 5.78 -7.23
C MET A 55 -3.30 4.97 -7.58
N LEU A 56 -4.15 4.72 -6.58
CA LEU A 56 -5.41 4.02 -6.74
C LEU A 56 -6.33 4.75 -7.73
N GLN A 57 -6.42 6.08 -7.61
CA GLN A 57 -7.21 6.91 -8.54
C GLN A 57 -6.63 6.88 -9.96
N GLN A 58 -5.32 6.95 -10.09
CA GLN A 58 -4.66 6.84 -11.39
C GLN A 58 -4.95 5.51 -12.08
N LEU A 59 -4.86 4.40 -11.35
CA LEU A 59 -5.16 3.07 -11.86
C LEU A 59 -6.62 2.94 -12.29
N ARG A 60 -7.55 3.49 -11.51
CA ARG A 60 -8.97 3.50 -11.85
C ARG A 60 -9.27 4.27 -13.14
N GLN A 61 -8.60 5.40 -13.34
CA GLN A 61 -8.77 6.22 -14.53
C GLN A 61 -8.18 5.55 -15.76
N LYS A 62 -6.98 4.99 -15.64
CA LYS A 62 -6.27 4.37 -16.78
C LYS A 62 -6.85 3.01 -17.16
N TYR A 63 -7.34 2.25 -16.19
CA TYR A 63 -7.86 0.89 -16.40
C TYR A 63 -9.29 0.79 -15.85
N PRO A 64 -10.29 1.37 -16.55
CA PRO A 64 -11.67 1.43 -16.04
C PRO A 64 -12.33 0.07 -15.84
N HIS A 65 -11.84 -0.98 -16.49
CA HIS A 65 -12.35 -2.35 -16.31
C HIS A 65 -11.71 -3.09 -15.13
N LEU A 66 -10.63 -2.54 -14.57
CA LEU A 66 -9.95 -3.12 -13.42
C LEU A 66 -10.66 -2.67 -12.14
N HIS A 67 -11.20 -3.62 -11.39
CA HIS A 67 -11.78 -3.34 -10.08
C HIS A 67 -10.65 -3.12 -9.06
N CYS A 68 -10.41 -1.87 -8.69
CA CYS A 68 -9.35 -1.49 -7.76
C CYS A 68 -9.91 -1.15 -6.39
N LEU A 69 -9.32 -1.73 -5.34
CA LEU A 69 -9.60 -1.45 -3.95
C LEU A 69 -8.31 -1.04 -3.24
N GLY A 70 -8.41 -0.12 -2.28
CA GLY A 70 -7.29 0.28 -1.44
C GLY A 70 -7.42 -0.23 -0.02
N TYR A 71 -6.29 -0.54 0.60
CA TYR A 71 -6.19 -0.79 2.02
C TYR A 71 -5.01 -0.04 2.62
N ASP A 72 -5.28 0.74 3.64
CA ASP A 72 -4.25 1.39 4.46
C ASP A 72 -4.82 1.60 5.87
N PRO A 73 -4.21 0.98 6.89
CA PRO A 73 -4.71 1.05 8.25
C PRO A 73 -4.67 2.46 8.84
N ALA A 74 -3.80 3.32 8.33
CA ALA A 74 -3.60 4.68 8.83
C ALA A 74 -4.48 5.73 8.14
N VAL A 75 -5.29 5.31 7.15
CA VAL A 75 -6.19 6.21 6.41
C VAL A 75 -7.62 5.72 6.56
N ASN A 76 -8.44 6.48 7.26
CA ASN A 76 -9.76 6.05 7.72
C ASN A 76 -10.62 5.44 6.62
N ILE A 77 -10.72 6.09 5.46
CA ILE A 77 -11.54 5.60 4.33
C ILE A 77 -11.03 4.30 3.71
N TYR A 78 -9.78 3.91 3.98
CA TYR A 78 -9.14 2.69 3.47
C TYR A 78 -8.79 1.70 4.57
N SER A 79 -9.20 1.94 5.82
CA SER A 79 -8.75 1.16 6.99
C SER A 79 -9.45 -0.19 7.15
N GLN A 80 -10.51 -0.43 6.43
CA GLN A 80 -11.23 -1.70 6.51
C GLN A 80 -10.51 -2.78 5.71
N LYS A 81 -10.13 -3.87 6.38
CA LYS A 81 -9.50 -5.02 5.71
C LYS A 81 -10.45 -5.63 4.70
N PRO A 82 -10.00 -5.86 3.46
CA PRO A 82 -10.82 -6.52 2.45
C PRO A 82 -11.07 -7.98 2.84
N LYS A 83 -12.26 -8.48 2.51
CA LYS A 83 -12.66 -9.87 2.77
C LYS A 83 -12.44 -10.78 1.56
N GLN A 84 -12.47 -10.21 0.35
CA GLN A 84 -12.28 -10.95 -0.89
C GLN A 84 -10.80 -11.07 -1.27
N LYS A 85 -10.52 -11.98 -2.18
CA LYS A 85 -9.22 -12.07 -2.86
C LYS A 85 -9.23 -11.28 -4.15
N PHE A 86 -8.04 -10.93 -4.63
CA PHE A 86 -7.83 -10.13 -5.84
C PHE A 86 -6.90 -10.87 -6.81
N ASP A 87 -7.08 -10.66 -8.10
CA ASP A 87 -6.17 -11.21 -9.10
C ASP A 87 -4.74 -10.75 -8.88
N VAL A 88 -4.57 -9.47 -8.51
CA VAL A 88 -3.27 -8.85 -8.18
C VAL A 88 -3.33 -8.15 -6.84
N VAL A 89 -2.32 -8.34 -6.01
CA VAL A 89 -2.03 -7.44 -4.88
C VAL A 89 -0.82 -6.59 -5.26
N PHE A 90 -1.02 -5.30 -5.25
CA PHE A 90 0.00 -4.28 -5.54
C PHE A 90 0.46 -3.67 -4.22
N CYS A 91 1.78 -3.70 -3.98
CA CYS A 91 2.39 -3.15 -2.77
C CYS A 91 3.66 -2.39 -3.18
N ASN A 92 3.55 -1.08 -3.23
CA ASN A 92 4.59 -0.21 -3.79
C ASN A 92 5.13 0.75 -2.75
N ASP A 93 6.41 0.63 -2.42
CA ASP A 93 7.11 1.45 -1.44
C ASP A 93 6.40 1.43 -0.07
N VAL A 94 6.08 0.25 0.43
CA VAL A 94 5.38 0.03 1.70
C VAL A 94 6.14 -0.87 2.65
N LEU A 95 6.70 -1.98 2.16
CA LEU A 95 7.30 -3.01 3.02
C LEU A 95 8.49 -2.49 3.82
N GLU A 96 9.23 -1.52 3.29
CA GLU A 96 10.33 -0.86 3.98
C GLU A 96 9.88 -0.04 5.20
N HIS A 97 8.59 0.30 5.27
CA HIS A 97 8.00 1.03 6.41
C HIS A 97 7.35 0.10 7.44
N VAL A 98 7.26 -1.19 7.15
CA VAL A 98 6.66 -2.17 8.06
C VAL A 98 7.63 -2.48 9.19
N GLU A 99 7.13 -2.46 10.43
CA GLU A 99 7.93 -2.87 11.57
C GLU A 99 8.41 -4.33 11.39
N PRO A 100 9.70 -4.64 11.60
CA PRO A 100 10.24 -5.98 11.34
C PRO A 100 9.45 -7.11 12.02
N LEU A 101 8.92 -6.85 13.22
CA LEU A 101 8.12 -7.83 13.96
C LEU A 101 6.84 -8.26 13.23
N TYR A 102 6.29 -7.39 12.39
CA TYR A 102 5.03 -7.63 11.67
C TYR A 102 5.22 -7.96 10.20
N LEU A 103 6.44 -7.98 9.71
CA LEU A 103 6.71 -8.18 8.28
C LEU A 103 6.15 -9.51 7.76
N ASP A 104 6.36 -10.60 8.51
CA ASP A 104 5.85 -11.91 8.11
C ASP A 104 4.31 -11.92 8.05
N ASN A 105 3.65 -11.25 9.00
CA ASN A 105 2.20 -11.13 9.00
C ASN A 105 1.69 -10.35 7.78
N VAL A 106 2.39 -9.28 7.42
CA VAL A 106 2.05 -8.47 6.23
C VAL A 106 2.21 -9.30 4.96
N LEU A 107 3.32 -10.03 4.82
CA LEU A 107 3.54 -10.89 3.67
C LEU A 107 2.48 -12.00 3.56
N GLN A 108 2.10 -12.60 4.68
CA GLN A 108 0.99 -13.59 4.71
C GLN A 108 -0.34 -12.96 4.33
N PHE A 109 -0.61 -11.73 4.77
CA PHE A 109 -1.82 -11.00 4.37
C PHE A 109 -1.86 -10.78 2.86
N ILE A 110 -0.75 -10.32 2.28
CA ILE A 110 -0.61 -10.09 0.83
C ILE A 110 -0.84 -11.40 0.07
N GLU A 111 -0.17 -12.46 0.47
CA GLU A 111 -0.33 -13.79 -0.15
C GLU A 111 -1.77 -14.30 -0.05
N HIS A 112 -2.37 -14.20 1.14
CA HIS A 112 -3.74 -14.67 1.36
C HIS A 112 -4.76 -13.95 0.46
N HIS A 113 -4.57 -12.65 0.20
CA HIS A 113 -5.49 -11.86 -0.61
C HIS A 113 -5.19 -11.92 -2.11
N SER A 114 -4.10 -12.57 -2.52
CA SER A 114 -3.70 -12.72 -3.92
C SER A 114 -4.23 -14.04 -4.50
N LYS A 115 -4.93 -13.95 -5.64
CA LYS A 115 -5.33 -15.13 -6.41
C LYS A 115 -4.23 -15.59 -7.36
N LYS A 116 -3.54 -14.66 -8.02
CA LYS A 116 -2.65 -14.98 -9.14
C LYS A 116 -1.29 -14.30 -9.04
N TYR A 117 -1.25 -12.99 -8.77
CA TYR A 117 -0.03 -12.20 -8.86
C TYR A 117 0.15 -11.29 -7.66
N VAL A 118 1.41 -11.06 -7.32
CA VAL A 118 1.81 -10.06 -6.34
C VAL A 118 2.86 -9.17 -7.01
N TRP A 119 2.66 -7.86 -6.94
CA TRP A 119 3.65 -6.87 -7.33
C TRP A 119 4.23 -6.24 -6.08
N LEU A 120 5.54 -6.32 -5.92
CA LEU A 120 6.26 -5.69 -4.81
C LEU A 120 7.32 -4.75 -5.37
N ARG A 121 7.33 -3.54 -4.84
CA ARG A 121 8.44 -2.61 -5.02
C ARG A 121 8.87 -2.11 -3.65
N ILE A 122 10.17 -2.17 -3.39
CA ILE A 122 10.75 -1.79 -2.11
C ILE A 122 11.81 -0.73 -2.38
N ASP A 123 11.71 0.41 -1.67
CA ASP A 123 12.73 1.43 -1.71
C ASP A 123 13.81 1.06 -0.69
N THR A 124 15.07 1.04 -1.14
CA THR A 124 16.22 0.72 -0.30
C THR A 124 16.93 1.95 0.27
N GLN A 125 16.45 3.15 -0.09
CA GLN A 125 17.00 4.40 0.44
C GLN A 125 16.31 4.77 1.76
N PRO A 126 17.01 5.40 2.72
CA PRO A 126 16.38 5.89 3.94
C PRO A 126 15.25 6.87 3.64
N ALA A 127 14.15 6.78 4.37
CA ALA A 127 13.03 7.69 4.21
C ALA A 127 13.40 9.11 4.64
N ASN A 128 12.94 10.11 3.88
CA ASN A 128 13.10 11.52 4.24
C ASN A 128 12.14 11.95 5.36
N LYS A 129 11.02 11.23 5.53
CA LYS A 129 10.03 11.52 6.56
C LYS A 129 10.41 10.84 7.87
N LYS A 130 10.18 11.56 8.96
CA LYS A 130 10.39 11.03 10.31
C LYS A 130 9.07 10.87 11.03
N LEU A 131 9.03 9.88 11.91
CA LEU A 131 7.94 9.67 12.85
C LEU A 131 8.07 10.65 14.03
N SER A 132 7.02 10.76 14.84
CA SER A 132 6.98 11.68 15.98
C SER A 132 8.05 11.39 17.05
N ASP A 133 8.57 10.17 17.13
CA ASP A 133 9.66 9.77 18.02
C ASP A 133 11.07 10.01 17.44
N GLY A 134 11.18 10.64 16.26
CA GLY A 134 12.45 10.96 15.61
C GLY A 134 13.02 9.85 14.72
N ARG A 135 12.43 8.65 14.71
CA ARG A 135 12.85 7.56 13.81
C ARG A 135 12.48 7.89 12.36
N ASN A 136 13.24 7.35 11.41
CA ASN A 136 12.81 7.35 10.02
C ASN A 136 11.56 6.48 9.86
N ALA A 137 10.74 6.79 8.86
CA ALA A 137 9.52 6.04 8.56
C ALA A 137 9.80 4.69 7.83
N HIS A 138 10.85 4.01 8.22
CA HIS A 138 11.19 2.66 7.80
C HIS A 138 11.25 1.74 9.01
#